data_7e43d91ae850cc317da41c4505ff4c6d
#
_entry.id   7e43d91ae850cc317da41c4505ff4c6d
#
_cell.length_a   1.000
_cell.length_b   1.000
_cell.length_c   1.000
_cell.angle_alpha   90.00
_cell.angle_beta   90.00
_cell.angle_gamma   90.00
#
_symmetry.space_group_name_H-M   'P 1'
#
loop_
_entity.id
_entity.type
_entity.pdbx_description
1 polymer ?
#
loop_
_entity_poly.entity_id
_entity_poly.type
_entity_poly.pdbx_seq_one_letter_code
_entity_poly.pdbx_strand_id
1 'polypeptide(L)'
;MIPNQEYSLGLLIPENETVEDRKGKTKTNNINTLANVIKNLFPSSELEHLTRPGFHKNYSYLIKLDNKILGFMGKLSYKLQSDLELHDSLYIAQINTENFNFDQLKVFAYKPLSAYPFIKFDLSFSVPNDFQASDLINCIESTLSDNENNISIFDNFTNEKTRNLGIRIVTRSYEKTYTETESTEILEMIVKEAESKFKIKLNKKDENAT
;
A
#
# COMPACT_ATOMS: atom_id res chain seq x y z
N MET A 1 8.87 -26.02 36.69
CA MET A 1 8.87 -24.68 36.01
C MET A 1 8.15 -24.90 34.71
N ILE A 2 6.99 -24.29 34.47
CA ILE A 2 6.29 -24.35 33.17
C ILE A 2 7.06 -23.43 32.24
N PRO A 3 7.54 -23.89 31.07
CA PRO A 3 8.23 -23.02 30.13
C PRO A 3 7.30 -21.90 29.68
N ASN A 4 7.83 -20.69 29.58
CA ASN A 4 7.10 -19.57 29.00
C ASN A 4 6.88 -19.87 27.51
N GLN A 5 5.62 -19.95 27.07
CA GLN A 5 5.28 -20.22 25.67
C GLN A 5 4.70 -18.95 25.05
N GLU A 6 5.21 -18.58 23.91
CA GLU A 6 4.70 -17.45 23.12
C GLU A 6 4.11 -17.98 21.80
N TYR A 7 2.96 -17.43 21.42
CA TYR A 7 2.33 -17.75 20.16
C TYR A 7 2.70 -16.72 19.10
N SER A 8 3.11 -17.21 17.94
CA SER A 8 3.45 -16.36 16.80
C SER A 8 2.76 -16.84 15.53
N LEU A 9 2.29 -15.90 14.71
CA LEU A 9 1.84 -16.16 13.37
C LEU A 9 3.03 -15.95 12.41
N GLY A 10 3.39 -16.99 11.66
CA GLY A 10 4.38 -16.94 10.58
C GLY A 10 3.70 -16.83 9.23
N LEU A 11 4.16 -15.90 8.38
CA LEU A 11 3.78 -15.78 6.99
C LEU A 11 5.01 -15.96 6.11
N LEU A 12 4.88 -16.70 5.02
CA LEU A 12 5.95 -16.95 4.07
C LEU A 12 5.38 -16.85 2.65
N ILE A 13 6.03 -16.06 1.80
CA ILE A 13 5.65 -15.85 0.41
C ILE A 13 6.91 -16.04 -0.46
N PRO A 14 6.92 -16.96 -1.44
CA PRO A 14 8.01 -17.06 -2.41
C PRO A 14 8.01 -15.90 -3.40
N GLU A 15 9.17 -15.51 -3.92
CA GLU A 15 9.29 -14.46 -4.95
C GLU A 15 8.59 -14.88 -6.25
N ASN A 16 8.78 -16.14 -6.64
CA ASN A 16 8.14 -16.70 -7.82
C ASN A 16 7.10 -17.74 -7.41
N GLU A 17 5.88 -17.50 -7.82
CA GLU A 17 4.75 -18.39 -7.59
C GLU A 17 4.18 -18.82 -8.94
N THR A 18 4.18 -20.12 -9.20
CA THR A 18 3.50 -20.65 -10.38
C THR A 18 2.02 -20.74 -10.09
N VAL A 19 1.25 -19.79 -10.63
CA VAL A 19 -0.21 -19.84 -10.55
C VAL A 19 -0.69 -20.66 -11.76
N GLU A 20 -1.30 -21.81 -11.49
CA GLU A 20 -1.99 -22.60 -12.52
C GLU A 20 -3.26 -21.88 -12.95
N ASP A 21 -3.12 -20.79 -13.68
CA ASP A 21 -4.20 -20.25 -14.46
C ASP A 21 -4.26 -20.95 -15.83
N ARG A 22 -5.36 -20.81 -16.57
CA ARG A 22 -5.53 -21.38 -17.93
C ARG A 22 -4.43 -20.94 -18.93
N LYS A 23 -3.51 -20.05 -18.55
CA LYS A 23 -2.44 -19.46 -19.38
C LYS A 23 -1.04 -19.72 -18.83
N GLY A 24 -0.89 -20.43 -17.70
CA GLY A 24 0.40 -20.77 -17.12
C GLY A 24 1.26 -19.57 -16.73
N LYS A 25 0.65 -18.49 -16.23
CA LYS A 25 1.38 -17.29 -15.84
C LYS A 25 2.10 -17.48 -14.51
N THR A 26 3.38 -17.16 -14.49
CA THR A 26 4.13 -17.00 -13.23
C THR A 26 3.77 -15.65 -12.61
N LYS A 27 3.33 -15.67 -11.36
CA LYS A 27 3.12 -14.46 -10.56
C LYS A 27 4.41 -14.18 -9.80
N THR A 28 4.93 -12.97 -9.93
CA THR A 28 6.08 -12.52 -9.15
C THR A 28 5.58 -11.73 -7.95
N ASN A 29 5.94 -12.21 -6.76
CA ASN A 29 5.68 -11.52 -5.51
C ASN A 29 6.87 -10.63 -5.12
N ASN A 30 6.60 -9.64 -4.30
CA ASN A 30 7.61 -8.73 -3.76
C ASN A 30 7.28 -8.34 -2.31
N ILE A 31 8.11 -7.49 -1.71
CA ILE A 31 7.90 -7.04 -0.34
C ILE A 31 6.54 -6.35 -0.14
N ASN A 32 6.03 -5.64 -1.16
CA ASN A 32 4.72 -4.98 -1.09
C ASN A 32 3.58 -6.01 -1.07
N THR A 33 3.75 -7.18 -1.70
CA THR A 33 2.77 -8.27 -1.61
C THR A 33 2.60 -8.70 -0.15
N LEU A 34 3.71 -8.92 0.57
CA LEU A 34 3.65 -9.25 1.99
C LEU A 34 3.12 -8.08 2.83
N ALA A 35 3.55 -6.85 2.54
CA ALA A 35 3.05 -5.65 3.21
C ALA A 35 1.53 -5.50 3.09
N ASN A 36 0.97 -5.77 1.91
CA ASN A 36 -0.47 -5.73 1.68
C ASN A 36 -1.21 -6.81 2.49
N VAL A 37 -0.63 -8.02 2.61
CA VAL A 37 -1.22 -9.06 3.49
C VAL A 37 -1.25 -8.58 4.94
N ILE A 38 -0.15 -7.99 5.44
CA ILE A 38 -0.08 -7.43 6.79
C ILE A 38 -1.11 -6.30 6.98
N LYS A 39 -1.21 -5.39 6.02
CA LYS A 39 -2.19 -4.29 6.06
C LYS A 39 -3.63 -4.77 6.02
N ASN A 40 -3.92 -5.84 5.30
CA ASN A 40 -5.25 -6.44 5.29
C ASN A 40 -5.60 -7.11 6.62
N LEU A 41 -4.62 -7.75 7.27
CA LEU A 41 -4.82 -8.34 8.60
C LEU A 41 -4.88 -7.27 9.70
N PHE A 42 -4.06 -6.24 9.59
CA PHE A 42 -3.88 -5.16 10.57
C PHE A 42 -3.90 -3.80 9.86
N PRO A 43 -5.08 -3.26 9.51
CA PRO A 43 -5.20 -2.04 8.69
C PRO A 43 -4.48 -0.80 9.25
N SER A 44 -4.45 -0.67 10.58
CA SER A 44 -3.77 0.45 11.27
C SER A 44 -2.28 0.19 11.55
N SER A 45 -1.71 -0.93 11.03
CA SER A 45 -0.29 -1.21 11.26
C SER A 45 0.61 -0.26 10.46
N GLU A 46 1.76 0.05 11.02
CA GLU A 46 2.83 0.84 10.42
C GLU A 46 4.05 -0.03 10.17
N LEU A 47 4.77 0.24 9.09
CA LEU A 47 6.01 -0.45 8.75
C LEU A 47 7.18 0.53 8.91
N GLU A 48 8.09 0.23 9.83
CA GLU A 48 9.29 1.01 10.08
C GLU A 48 10.51 0.24 9.61
N HIS A 49 11.34 0.86 8.76
CA HIS A 49 12.56 0.21 8.29
C HIS A 49 13.50 -0.12 9.45
N LEU A 50 13.97 -1.36 9.51
CA LEU A 50 14.93 -1.83 10.50
C LEU A 50 15.89 -2.83 9.86
N THR A 51 17.19 -2.60 9.98
CA THR A 51 18.20 -3.59 9.59
C THR A 51 18.26 -4.71 10.63
N ARG A 52 18.00 -5.96 10.21
CA ARG A 52 17.98 -7.13 11.07
C ARG A 52 18.86 -8.25 10.49
N PRO A 53 19.66 -8.97 11.32
CA PRO A 53 20.40 -10.15 10.86
C PRO A 53 19.48 -11.18 10.23
N GLY A 54 19.94 -11.82 9.15
CA GLY A 54 19.15 -12.80 8.39
C GLY A 54 18.23 -12.21 7.32
N PHE A 55 18.05 -10.87 7.31
CA PHE A 55 17.23 -10.19 6.31
C PHE A 55 18.08 -9.31 5.37
N HIS A 56 17.52 -9.04 4.20
CA HIS A 56 18.10 -8.10 3.25
C HIS A 56 18.02 -6.67 3.82
N LYS A 57 19.14 -5.94 3.85
CA LYS A 57 19.27 -4.64 4.52
C LYS A 57 18.21 -3.60 4.11
N ASN A 58 17.77 -3.61 2.85
CA ASN A 58 16.81 -2.63 2.31
C ASN A 58 15.35 -3.12 2.39
N TYR A 59 15.12 -4.38 2.76
CA TYR A 59 13.80 -5.00 2.78
C TYR A 59 13.58 -5.72 4.10
N SER A 60 13.72 -4.98 5.19
CA SER A 60 13.50 -5.46 6.55
C SER A 60 12.78 -4.38 7.36
N TYR A 61 11.67 -4.74 7.99
CA TYR A 61 10.76 -3.79 8.64
C TYR A 61 10.26 -4.36 9.96
N LEU A 62 10.08 -3.46 10.95
CA LEU A 62 9.22 -3.70 12.10
C LEU A 62 7.77 -3.47 11.70
N ILE A 63 6.88 -4.30 12.22
CA ILE A 63 5.44 -4.13 12.15
C ILE A 63 5.00 -3.54 13.49
N LYS A 64 4.46 -2.34 13.48
CA LYS A 64 3.94 -1.65 14.66
C LYS A 64 2.42 -1.53 14.58
N LEU A 65 1.75 -1.60 15.70
CA LEU A 65 0.33 -1.32 15.86
C LEU A 65 0.17 -0.52 17.16
N ASP A 66 -0.45 0.66 17.10
CA ASP A 66 -0.65 1.55 18.25
C ASP A 66 0.66 1.82 19.03
N ASN A 67 1.74 2.12 18.32
CA ASN A 67 3.10 2.30 18.86
C ASN A 67 3.73 1.06 19.52
N LYS A 68 3.10 -0.11 19.49
CA LYS A 68 3.66 -1.36 20.00
C LYS A 68 4.24 -2.18 18.85
N ILE A 69 5.35 -2.85 19.13
CA ILE A 69 5.94 -3.79 18.16
C ILE A 69 5.06 -5.04 18.15
N LEU A 70 4.43 -5.27 16.99
CA LEU A 70 3.64 -6.46 16.72
C LEU A 70 4.51 -7.61 16.18
N GLY A 71 5.54 -7.27 15.41
CA GLY A 71 6.42 -8.26 14.81
C GLY A 71 7.41 -7.63 13.83
N PHE A 72 7.84 -8.44 12.88
CA PHE A 72 8.73 -7.99 11.81
C PHE A 72 8.42 -8.69 10.50
N MET A 73 8.86 -8.08 9.39
CA MET A 73 8.78 -8.66 8.05
C MET A 73 9.99 -8.30 7.21
N GLY A 74 10.27 -9.09 6.19
CA GLY A 74 11.34 -8.75 5.27
C GLY A 74 11.63 -9.84 4.24
N LYS A 75 12.56 -9.54 3.32
CA LYS A 75 13.16 -10.49 2.39
C LYS A 75 14.33 -11.18 3.09
N LEU A 76 14.46 -12.50 2.99
CA LEU A 76 15.64 -13.19 3.50
C LEU A 76 16.92 -12.69 2.82
N SER A 77 18.02 -12.64 3.58
CA SER A 77 19.33 -12.31 3.01
C SER A 77 19.81 -13.44 2.10
N TYR A 78 20.58 -13.09 1.08
CA TYR A 78 21.17 -14.08 0.16
C TYR A 78 22.01 -15.13 0.89
N LYS A 79 22.73 -14.72 1.94
CA LYS A 79 23.52 -15.64 2.75
C LYS A 79 22.64 -16.69 3.40
N LEU A 80 21.56 -16.28 4.08
CA LEU A 80 20.68 -17.22 4.77
C LEU A 80 19.92 -18.12 3.78
N GLN A 81 19.54 -17.59 2.60
CA GLN A 81 18.94 -18.40 1.54
C GLN A 81 19.89 -19.48 1.05
N SER A 82 21.16 -19.13 0.85
CA SER A 82 22.20 -20.09 0.44
C SER A 82 22.47 -21.13 1.53
N ASP A 83 22.59 -20.71 2.79
CA ASP A 83 22.83 -21.61 3.93
C ASP A 83 21.68 -22.61 4.14
N LEU A 84 20.46 -22.23 3.75
CA LEU A 84 19.26 -23.07 3.82
C LEU A 84 18.94 -23.80 2.50
N GLU A 85 19.82 -23.70 1.48
CA GLU A 85 19.65 -24.31 0.15
C GLU A 85 18.32 -23.96 -0.53
N LEU A 86 17.84 -22.73 -0.33
CA LEU A 86 16.59 -22.25 -0.92
C LEU A 86 16.81 -21.83 -2.38
N HIS A 87 16.00 -22.35 -3.28
CA HIS A 87 16.06 -22.03 -4.71
C HIS A 87 15.49 -20.66 -5.04
N ASP A 88 14.45 -20.25 -4.31
CA ASP A 88 13.77 -18.97 -4.52
C ASP A 88 13.98 -18.01 -3.36
N SER A 89 13.94 -16.71 -3.67
CA SER A 89 13.89 -15.68 -2.65
C SER A 89 12.57 -15.76 -1.88
N LEU A 90 12.64 -15.63 -0.56
CA LEU A 90 11.48 -15.67 0.32
C LEU A 90 11.27 -14.34 1.03
N TYR A 91 10.01 -13.95 1.13
CA TYR A 91 9.53 -12.88 1.99
C TYR A 91 8.83 -13.51 3.20
N ILE A 92 9.25 -13.10 4.40
CA ILE A 92 8.77 -13.69 5.65
C ILE A 92 8.27 -12.59 6.57
N ALA A 93 7.19 -12.86 7.28
CA ALA A 93 6.77 -12.07 8.44
C ALA A 93 6.54 -12.99 9.64
N GLN A 94 6.86 -12.48 10.82
CA GLN A 94 6.52 -13.08 12.11
C GLN A 94 5.80 -12.04 12.95
N ILE A 95 4.64 -12.42 13.46
CA ILE A 95 3.76 -11.58 14.26
C ILE A 95 3.57 -12.26 15.61
N ASN A 96 3.91 -11.56 16.70
CA ASN A 96 3.61 -12.04 18.05
C ASN A 96 2.14 -11.76 18.35
N THR A 97 1.37 -12.84 18.54
CA THR A 97 -0.08 -12.75 18.73
C THR A 97 -0.46 -12.38 20.16
N GLU A 98 0.45 -12.48 21.14
CA GLU A 98 0.18 -12.08 22.52
C GLU A 98 0.07 -10.57 22.70
N ASN A 99 0.76 -9.81 21.83
CA ASN A 99 0.71 -8.35 21.83
C ASN A 99 -0.53 -7.80 21.11
N PHE A 100 -1.39 -8.68 20.59
CA PHE A 100 -2.56 -8.31 19.83
C PHE A 100 -3.84 -8.63 20.59
N ASN A 101 -4.67 -7.61 20.80
CA ASN A 101 -6.02 -7.84 21.33
C ASN A 101 -6.98 -8.15 20.18
N PHE A 102 -7.37 -9.42 20.03
CA PHE A 102 -8.30 -9.89 19.00
C PHE A 102 -9.70 -9.26 19.11
N ASP A 103 -10.09 -8.74 20.26
CA ASP A 103 -11.36 -8.02 20.45
C ASP A 103 -11.37 -6.67 19.74
N GLN A 104 -10.20 -6.16 19.37
CA GLN A 104 -10.04 -4.92 18.58
C GLN A 104 -10.05 -5.14 17.06
N LEU A 105 -10.19 -6.37 16.60
CA LEU A 105 -10.42 -6.64 15.20
C LEU A 105 -11.69 -5.89 14.76
N LYS A 106 -11.53 -4.92 13.89
CA LYS A 106 -12.67 -4.27 13.25
C LYS A 106 -13.48 -5.36 12.55
N VAL A 107 -14.66 -5.62 13.05
CA VAL A 107 -15.63 -6.43 12.33
C VAL A 107 -15.85 -5.70 11.00
N PHE A 108 -15.44 -6.31 9.89
CA PHE A 108 -15.70 -5.76 8.58
C PHE A 108 -17.21 -5.74 8.38
N ALA A 109 -17.81 -4.57 8.54
CA ALA A 109 -19.19 -4.37 8.15
C ALA A 109 -19.26 -4.57 6.63
N TYR A 110 -20.10 -5.50 6.19
CA TYR A 110 -20.38 -5.67 4.77
C TYR A 110 -20.94 -4.35 4.22
N LYS A 111 -20.24 -3.77 3.25
CA LYS A 111 -20.76 -2.68 2.42
C LYS A 111 -21.21 -3.28 1.09
N PRO A 112 -22.47 -3.12 0.68
CA PRO A 112 -22.90 -3.55 -0.64
C PRO A 112 -22.04 -2.89 -1.70
N LEU A 113 -21.71 -3.62 -2.75
CA LEU A 113 -21.03 -3.02 -3.90
C LEU A 113 -21.95 -1.98 -4.53
N SER A 114 -21.40 -0.82 -4.85
CA SER A 114 -22.17 0.21 -5.55
C SER A 114 -22.58 -0.29 -6.95
N ALA A 115 -23.83 -0.05 -7.34
CA ALA A 115 -24.36 -0.32 -8.66
C ALA A 115 -24.00 0.73 -9.70
N TYR A 116 -23.38 1.82 -9.30
CA TYR A 116 -23.08 2.97 -10.15
C TYR A 116 -21.70 2.82 -10.82
N PRO A 117 -21.51 3.41 -12.01
CA PRO A 117 -20.25 3.33 -12.75
C PRO A 117 -19.13 4.07 -12.06
N PHE A 118 -17.90 3.58 -12.25
CA PHE A 118 -16.69 4.28 -11.83
C PHE A 118 -16.39 5.48 -12.72
N ILE A 119 -15.88 6.54 -12.11
CA ILE A 119 -15.11 7.59 -12.78
C ILE A 119 -13.63 7.42 -12.48
N LYS A 120 -12.78 7.85 -13.40
CA LYS A 120 -11.33 7.68 -13.30
C LYS A 120 -10.63 9.00 -13.56
N PHE A 121 -9.71 9.34 -12.66
CA PHE A 121 -8.81 10.48 -12.80
C PHE A 121 -7.36 10.02 -12.80
N ASP A 122 -6.56 10.52 -13.71
CA ASP A 122 -5.12 10.37 -13.75
C ASP A 122 -4.49 11.75 -13.51
N LEU A 123 -3.90 11.94 -12.33
CA LEU A 123 -3.31 13.20 -11.87
C LEU A 123 -1.79 13.05 -11.74
N SER A 124 -1.04 14.07 -12.13
CA SER A 124 0.40 14.11 -11.91
C SER A 124 0.76 15.34 -11.08
N PHE A 125 1.43 15.13 -9.97
CA PHE A 125 1.87 16.18 -9.07
C PHE A 125 3.39 16.33 -9.09
N SER A 126 3.87 17.57 -9.13
CA SER A 126 5.29 17.86 -8.88
C SER A 126 5.49 18.01 -7.37
N VAL A 127 6.26 17.10 -6.79
CA VAL A 127 6.50 17.01 -5.34
C VAL A 127 7.99 17.07 -5.01
N PRO A 128 8.40 17.49 -3.80
CA PRO A 128 9.77 17.33 -3.33
C PRO A 128 10.25 15.87 -3.36
N ASN A 129 11.56 15.63 -3.49
CA ASN A 129 12.10 14.27 -3.59
C ASN A 129 11.88 13.44 -2.31
N ASP A 130 11.80 14.08 -1.15
CA ASP A 130 11.56 13.48 0.17
C ASP A 130 10.08 13.34 0.53
N PHE A 131 9.17 13.82 -0.33
CA PHE A 131 7.73 13.79 -0.10
C PHE A 131 7.21 12.35 0.01
N GLN A 132 6.40 12.07 1.03
CA GLN A 132 5.80 10.76 1.21
C GLN A 132 4.51 10.63 0.38
N ALA A 133 4.51 9.72 -0.58
CA ALA A 133 3.33 9.49 -1.43
C ALA A 133 2.11 9.01 -0.64
N SER A 134 2.34 8.31 0.49
CA SER A 134 1.29 7.88 1.42
C SER A 134 0.46 9.05 1.95
N ASP A 135 1.09 10.21 2.19
CA ASP A 135 0.38 11.37 2.74
C ASP A 135 -0.62 11.93 1.75
N LEU A 136 -0.26 11.94 0.45
CA LEU A 136 -1.15 12.37 -0.62
C LEU A 136 -2.29 11.36 -0.83
N ILE A 137 -1.98 10.06 -0.79
CA ILE A 137 -3.00 8.99 -0.88
C ILE A 137 -4.01 9.13 0.26
N ASN A 138 -3.55 9.23 1.51
CA ASN A 138 -4.40 9.40 2.68
C ASN A 138 -5.27 10.68 2.60
N CYS A 139 -4.71 11.76 2.06
CA CYS A 139 -5.45 13.00 1.83
C CYS A 139 -6.59 12.78 0.83
N ILE A 140 -6.32 12.14 -0.30
CA ILE A 140 -7.33 11.86 -1.32
C ILE A 140 -8.39 10.89 -0.77
N GLU A 141 -8.00 9.85 -0.04
CA GLU A 141 -8.92 8.91 0.60
C GLU A 141 -9.86 9.63 1.59
N SER A 142 -9.32 10.54 2.39
CA SER A 142 -10.13 11.32 3.33
C SER A 142 -11.10 12.28 2.63
N THR A 143 -10.69 12.86 1.49
CA THR A 143 -11.53 13.74 0.67
C THR A 143 -12.70 12.98 0.03
N LEU A 144 -12.49 11.71 -0.29
CA LEU A 144 -13.46 10.81 -0.93
C LEU A 144 -14.04 9.76 0.02
N SER A 145 -14.12 10.05 1.31
CA SER A 145 -14.49 9.06 2.36
C SER A 145 -15.84 8.38 2.14
N ASP A 146 -16.78 9.07 1.49
CA ASP A 146 -18.15 8.60 1.25
C ASP A 146 -18.28 7.76 -0.04
N ASN A 147 -17.18 7.60 -0.78
CA ASN A 147 -17.14 6.88 -2.04
C ASN A 147 -16.45 5.52 -1.90
N GLU A 148 -16.69 4.64 -2.86
CA GLU A 148 -15.85 3.48 -3.07
C GLU A 148 -14.63 3.88 -3.92
N ASN A 149 -13.43 3.82 -3.35
CA ASN A 149 -12.21 4.34 -3.94
C ASN A 149 -11.15 3.26 -4.16
N ASN A 150 -10.41 3.39 -5.25
CA ASN A 150 -9.16 2.69 -5.46
C ASN A 150 -8.11 3.70 -5.96
N ILE A 151 -7.08 3.94 -5.15
CA ILE A 151 -6.04 4.92 -5.44
C ILE A 151 -4.72 4.17 -5.62
N SER A 152 -4.04 4.44 -6.72
CA SER A 152 -2.77 3.78 -7.06
C SER A 152 -1.79 4.76 -7.67
N ILE A 153 -0.49 4.52 -7.44
CA ILE A 153 0.58 5.24 -8.10
C ILE A 153 0.85 4.52 -9.42
N PHE A 154 0.75 5.23 -10.55
CA PHE A 154 1.05 4.68 -11.86
C PHE A 154 2.36 5.21 -12.45
N ASP A 155 2.86 6.33 -11.93
CA ASP A 155 4.12 6.94 -12.36
C ASP A 155 4.86 7.58 -11.19
N ASN A 156 6.19 7.44 -11.19
CA ASN A 156 7.04 8.00 -10.15
C ASN A 156 8.42 8.29 -10.72
N PHE A 157 8.55 9.46 -11.34
CA PHE A 157 9.77 9.88 -12.02
C PHE A 157 10.48 10.99 -11.25
N THR A 158 11.75 10.76 -10.90
CA THR A 158 12.56 11.68 -10.11
C THR A 158 13.51 12.48 -11.03
N ASN A 159 13.46 13.78 -10.92
CA ASN A 159 14.43 14.72 -11.49
C ASN A 159 15.40 15.20 -10.38
N GLU A 160 16.39 16.02 -10.77
CA GLU A 160 17.41 16.50 -9.82
C GLU A 160 16.83 17.24 -8.58
N LYS A 161 15.71 17.97 -8.74
CA LYS A 161 15.12 18.82 -7.69
C LYS A 161 13.73 18.40 -7.25
N THR A 162 12.99 17.75 -8.14
CA THR A 162 11.59 17.40 -7.90
C THR A 162 11.30 16.00 -8.42
N ARG A 163 10.23 15.44 -7.92
CA ARG A 163 9.69 14.15 -8.33
C ARG A 163 8.29 14.34 -8.90
N ASN A 164 8.03 13.76 -10.06
CA ASN A 164 6.68 13.69 -10.62
C ASN A 164 6.00 12.43 -10.10
N LEU A 165 4.89 12.61 -9.40
CA LEU A 165 4.11 11.55 -8.81
C LEU A 165 2.77 11.43 -9.54
N GLY A 166 2.62 10.38 -10.36
CA GLY A 166 1.40 10.06 -11.08
C GLY A 166 0.46 9.20 -10.24
N ILE A 167 -0.73 9.73 -9.94
CA ILE A 167 -1.75 9.05 -9.14
C ILE A 167 -2.99 8.80 -9.98
N ARG A 168 -3.44 7.56 -9.97
CA ARG A 168 -4.70 7.12 -10.54
C ARG A 168 -5.73 6.97 -9.44
N ILE A 169 -6.85 7.63 -9.61
CA ILE A 169 -7.99 7.58 -8.71
C ILE A 169 -9.15 6.97 -9.49
N VAL A 170 -9.68 5.87 -9.00
CA VAL A 170 -10.90 5.24 -9.51
C VAL A 170 -11.92 5.30 -8.39
N THR A 171 -13.00 6.03 -8.59
CA THR A 171 -14.01 6.27 -7.56
C THR A 171 -15.41 6.14 -8.09
N ARG A 172 -16.37 5.78 -7.22
CA ARG A 172 -17.81 5.80 -7.51
C ARG A 172 -18.62 6.11 -6.26
N SER A 173 -19.76 6.74 -6.47
CA SER A 173 -20.72 6.98 -5.40
C SER A 173 -21.50 5.71 -5.05
N TYR A 174 -22.00 5.62 -3.83
CA TYR A 174 -23.01 4.64 -3.43
C TYR A 174 -24.44 5.06 -3.73
N GLU A 175 -24.67 6.34 -4.10
CA GLU A 175 -26.01 6.93 -4.19
C GLU A 175 -26.44 7.24 -5.63
N LYS A 176 -25.49 7.62 -6.51
CA LYS A 176 -25.82 8.10 -7.87
C LYS A 176 -24.67 7.92 -8.86
N THR A 177 -25.00 8.02 -10.14
CA THR A 177 -23.99 8.19 -11.21
C THR A 177 -23.56 9.64 -11.24
N TYR A 178 -22.25 9.89 -11.25
CA TYR A 178 -21.71 11.23 -11.39
C TYR A 178 -21.91 11.77 -12.80
N THR A 179 -22.37 13.03 -12.88
CA THR A 179 -22.38 13.80 -14.10
C THR A 179 -20.97 14.31 -14.43
N GLU A 180 -20.78 14.83 -15.63
CA GLU A 180 -19.50 15.42 -16.05
C GLU A 180 -19.12 16.63 -15.18
N THR A 181 -20.11 17.47 -14.84
CA THR A 181 -19.91 18.62 -13.95
C THR A 181 -19.47 18.19 -12.54
N GLU A 182 -20.18 17.23 -11.94
CA GLU A 182 -19.84 16.70 -10.62
C GLU A 182 -18.48 16.03 -10.60
N SER A 183 -18.11 15.33 -11.68
CA SER A 183 -16.77 14.74 -11.83
C SER A 183 -15.67 15.80 -11.84
N THR A 184 -15.93 16.94 -12.50
CA THR A 184 -15.00 18.07 -12.52
C THR A 184 -14.90 18.72 -11.15
N GLU A 185 -16.00 18.92 -10.44
CA GLU A 185 -16.01 19.46 -9.08
C GLU A 185 -15.22 18.57 -8.10
N ILE A 186 -15.38 17.24 -8.21
CA ILE A 186 -14.60 16.27 -7.41
C ILE A 186 -13.11 16.41 -7.69
N LEU A 187 -12.74 16.52 -8.96
CA LEU A 187 -11.36 16.70 -9.38
C LEU A 187 -10.76 17.97 -8.79
N GLU A 188 -11.46 19.10 -8.93
CA GLU A 188 -11.04 20.40 -8.39
C GLU A 188 -10.89 20.38 -6.87
N MET A 189 -11.80 19.70 -6.17
CA MET A 189 -11.75 19.54 -4.72
C MET A 189 -10.49 18.75 -4.29
N ILE A 190 -10.18 17.63 -4.96
CA ILE A 190 -9.00 16.82 -4.68
C ILE A 190 -7.73 17.65 -4.90
N VAL A 191 -7.63 18.33 -6.04
CA VAL A 191 -6.46 19.14 -6.39
C VAL A 191 -6.26 20.27 -5.39
N LYS A 192 -7.31 21.02 -5.09
CA LYS A 192 -7.28 22.14 -4.14
C LYS A 192 -6.84 21.70 -2.75
N GLU A 193 -7.35 20.58 -2.26
CA GLU A 193 -7.00 20.04 -0.95
C GLU A 193 -5.52 19.61 -0.92
N ALA A 194 -5.05 18.89 -1.94
CA ALA A 194 -3.67 18.46 -2.06
C ALA A 194 -2.69 19.64 -2.15
N GLU A 195 -2.97 20.63 -3.00
CA GLU A 195 -2.12 21.82 -3.17
C GLU A 195 -2.08 22.68 -1.91
N SER A 196 -3.21 22.85 -1.24
CA SER A 196 -3.31 23.62 0.01
C SER A 196 -2.53 22.96 1.15
N LYS A 197 -2.69 21.67 1.33
CA LYS A 197 -2.14 20.93 2.48
C LYS A 197 -0.64 20.70 2.34
N PHE A 198 -0.17 20.37 1.14
CA PHE A 198 1.22 19.94 0.93
C PHE A 198 2.07 20.95 0.17
N LYS A 199 1.50 22.06 -0.30
CA LYS A 199 2.19 23.07 -1.15
C LYS A 199 2.82 22.48 -2.40
N ILE A 200 2.23 21.42 -2.93
CA ILE A 200 2.59 20.76 -4.19
C ILE A 200 1.79 21.39 -5.36
N LYS A 201 2.15 21.06 -6.59
CA LYS A 201 1.45 21.59 -7.77
C LYS A 201 1.03 20.47 -8.70
N LEU A 202 -0.20 20.56 -9.20
CA LEU A 202 -0.65 19.71 -10.29
C LEU A 202 0.12 20.08 -11.58
N ASN A 203 0.71 19.09 -12.23
CA ASN A 203 1.26 19.26 -13.55
C ASN A 203 0.12 19.37 -14.56
N LYS A 204 -0.02 20.54 -15.21
CA LYS A 204 -0.95 20.68 -16.33
C LYS A 204 -0.46 19.75 -17.44
N LYS A 205 -1.35 18.91 -18.01
CA LYS A 205 -1.05 18.22 -19.25
C LYS A 205 -0.72 19.28 -20.29
N ASP A 206 0.46 19.20 -20.90
CA ASP A 206 0.71 19.93 -22.15
C ASP A 206 -0.31 19.40 -23.17
N GLU A 207 -1.20 20.26 -23.63
CA GLU A 207 -2.18 19.98 -24.70
C GLU A 207 -1.53 19.75 -26.08
N ASN A 208 -0.20 19.56 -26.12
CA ASN A 208 0.59 19.37 -27.32
C ASN A 208 1.28 17.99 -27.35
N ALA A 209 0.50 16.92 -27.39
CA ALA A 209 0.98 15.63 -27.89
C ALA A 209 -0.15 15.00 -28.71
N THR A 210 -0.23 15.46 -29.93
CA THR A 210 -0.93 14.79 -31.05
C THR A 210 -0.13 13.58 -31.52
#